data_6a3622c582ef688fe5432a24cb75a686
#
_entry.id   6a3622c582ef688fe5432a24cb75a686
#
_cell.length_a   1.000
_cell.length_b   1.000
_cell.length_c   1.000
_cell.angle_alpha   90.00
_cell.angle_beta   90.00
_cell.angle_gamma   90.00
#
_symmetry.space_group_name_H-M   'P 1'
#
loop_
_entity.id
_entity.type
_entity.pdbx_description
1 polymer ?
#
loop_
_entity_poly.entity_id
_entity_poly.type
_entity_poly.pdbx_seq_one_letter_code
_entity_poly.pdbx_strand_id
1 'polypeptide(L)'
;MCNGEKPKRLRYNQPEEMTMKNHAIRMLLGAILVAMTSASSFATETIKAVVIDGYPARALWVKEFTNFFIPEIDKRLAMSGNYKMDWQESYGGTIVKPKGVLEGIKLGLGDIGIVTTIFHSSKLPSQAIAAATPFVADDARAVAKAVDEIAKEFPTMQAEFEKQNQVYLATGVVLDTYQLFSRNPVNALVDIEGSKVAGAGMNLRYLEGIKGAAGVRGGLTDFYNMVQTGLVDHAMLWPEAAKTFKIAEVAPYMLRANIGAVNSKTITVNKGYWERLPDEVKKALQEVALAYRDHVAGIAMDRAKASRDAYIAAGGTIVDMDPAERTAWANAMPNIAAEWAKKLDDAGQPGTPMLNAYMAKLRNAGFEPVRDWAAENAAN
;
A
#
# COMPACT_ATOMS: atom_id res chain seq x y z
N MET A 1 -54.25 -15.22 -106.79
CA MET A 1 -55.55 -14.98 -106.14
C MET A 1 -55.35 -15.13 -104.66
N CYS A 2 -55.89 -14.29 -103.87
CA CYS A 2 -56.02 -14.22 -102.44
C CYS A 2 -55.07 -13.28 -101.74
N ASN A 3 -55.68 -12.27 -101.27
CA ASN A 3 -55.27 -11.14 -100.45
C ASN A 3 -54.78 -11.59 -99.07
N GLY A 4 -53.80 -10.90 -98.56
CA GLY A 4 -53.37 -11.01 -97.15
C GLY A 4 -53.22 -9.64 -96.54
N GLU A 5 -54.08 -9.34 -95.62
CA GLU A 5 -54.10 -8.11 -94.82
C GLU A 5 -52.99 -8.10 -93.81
N LYS A 6 -52.38 -6.91 -93.59
CA LYS A 6 -51.42 -6.65 -92.54
C LYS A 6 -52.08 -6.29 -91.21
N PRO A 7 -51.69 -6.84 -90.07
CA PRO A 7 -52.21 -6.37 -88.79
C PRO A 7 -51.47 -5.13 -88.27
N LYS A 8 -52.23 -4.23 -87.62
CA LYS A 8 -51.84 -2.95 -86.99
C LYS A 8 -50.93 -3.15 -85.83
N ARG A 9 -49.83 -2.35 -85.74
CA ARG A 9 -48.95 -2.24 -84.57
C ARG A 9 -49.69 -1.44 -83.48
N LEU A 10 -49.84 -2.06 -82.31
CA LEU A 10 -50.17 -1.41 -81.07
C LEU A 10 -48.92 -0.78 -80.48
N ARG A 11 -48.97 0.55 -80.21
CA ARG A 11 -47.95 1.25 -79.47
C ARG A 11 -48.16 0.97 -77.97
N TYR A 12 -47.18 0.40 -77.31
CA TYR A 12 -47.12 0.24 -75.87
C TYR A 12 -46.37 1.45 -75.24
N ASN A 13 -47.09 2.25 -74.44
CA ASN A 13 -46.51 3.32 -73.63
C ASN A 13 -45.72 2.70 -72.47
N GLN A 14 -44.46 2.94 -72.40
CA GLN A 14 -43.63 2.60 -71.20
C GLN A 14 -43.82 3.64 -70.10
N PRO A 15 -43.97 3.22 -68.85
CA PRO A 15 -44.06 4.15 -67.74
C PRO A 15 -42.66 4.54 -67.27
N GLU A 16 -42.24 5.78 -67.51
CA GLU A 16 -40.99 6.40 -67.02
C GLU A 16 -40.95 6.62 -65.49
N GLU A 17 -42.07 6.43 -64.78
CA GLU A 17 -42.16 6.70 -63.33
C GLU A 17 -41.58 5.60 -62.43
N MET A 18 -41.31 4.40 -62.96
CA MET A 18 -40.81 3.29 -62.07
C MET A 18 -39.31 3.26 -61.85
N THR A 19 -38.54 3.97 -62.69
CA THR A 19 -37.06 4.01 -62.56
C THR A 19 -36.58 4.99 -61.53
N MET A 20 -37.28 6.10 -61.27
CA MET A 20 -36.81 7.08 -60.21
C MET A 20 -37.04 6.61 -58.78
N LYS A 21 -38.12 5.84 -58.53
CA LYS A 21 -38.35 5.28 -57.16
C LYS A 21 -37.31 4.23 -56.78
N ASN A 22 -36.82 3.43 -57.71
CA ASN A 22 -35.84 2.41 -57.44
C ASN A 22 -34.43 2.99 -57.22
N HIS A 23 -34.11 4.14 -57.81
CA HIS A 23 -32.82 4.84 -57.53
C HIS A 23 -32.82 5.55 -56.17
N ALA A 24 -33.93 6.16 -55.76
CA ALA A 24 -34.07 6.80 -54.47
C ALA A 24 -33.98 5.77 -53.32
N ILE A 25 -34.62 4.60 -53.46
CA ILE A 25 -34.53 3.52 -52.44
C ILE A 25 -33.13 2.91 -52.37
N ARG A 26 -32.42 2.78 -53.48
CA ARG A 26 -31.04 2.29 -53.50
C ARG A 26 -30.05 3.30 -52.89
N MET A 27 -30.24 4.61 -53.07
CA MET A 27 -29.45 5.65 -52.42
C MET A 27 -29.74 5.74 -50.91
N LEU A 28 -30.98 5.57 -50.44
CA LEU A 28 -31.30 5.54 -49.02
C LEU A 28 -30.70 4.30 -48.30
N LEU A 29 -30.77 3.14 -48.92
CA LEU A 29 -30.17 1.91 -48.42
C LEU A 29 -28.64 1.98 -48.39
N GLY A 30 -28.00 2.61 -49.37
CA GLY A 30 -26.56 2.86 -49.39
C GLY A 30 -26.10 3.84 -48.30
N ALA A 31 -26.89 4.91 -48.02
CA ALA A 31 -26.59 5.87 -46.96
C ALA A 31 -26.76 5.29 -45.54
N ILE A 32 -27.74 4.38 -45.33
CA ILE A 32 -27.93 3.69 -44.05
C ILE A 32 -26.80 2.66 -43.81
N LEU A 33 -26.31 1.99 -44.85
CA LEU A 33 -25.22 1.03 -44.73
C LEU A 33 -23.86 1.73 -44.43
N VAL A 34 -23.63 2.94 -44.93
CA VAL A 34 -22.41 3.75 -44.64
C VAL A 34 -22.47 4.39 -43.25
N ALA A 35 -23.66 4.69 -42.72
CA ALA A 35 -23.84 5.24 -41.37
C ALA A 35 -23.63 4.19 -40.26
N MET A 36 -23.70 2.89 -40.54
CA MET A 36 -23.45 1.81 -39.56
C MET A 36 -21.99 1.37 -39.49
N THR A 37 -21.09 1.88 -40.32
CA THR A 37 -19.68 1.43 -40.33
C THR A 37 -18.69 2.37 -39.62
N SER A 38 -19.19 3.42 -38.97
CA SER A 38 -18.31 4.33 -38.17
C SER A 38 -18.43 4.13 -36.66
N ALA A 39 -18.80 2.95 -36.19
CA ALA A 39 -18.36 2.56 -34.85
C ALA A 39 -16.86 2.29 -34.94
N SER A 40 -16.06 3.35 -34.79
CA SER A 40 -14.64 3.23 -34.57
C SER A 40 -14.49 2.36 -33.33
N SER A 41 -14.29 1.07 -33.53
CA SER A 41 -13.76 0.21 -32.47
C SER A 41 -12.36 0.75 -32.16
N PHE A 42 -12.25 1.68 -31.23
CA PHE A 42 -10.96 2.04 -30.70
C PHE A 42 -10.35 0.75 -30.14
N ALA A 43 -9.27 0.30 -30.74
CA ALA A 43 -8.54 -0.84 -30.21
C ALA A 43 -8.10 -0.49 -28.78
N THR A 44 -8.39 -1.37 -27.82
CA THR A 44 -7.95 -1.20 -26.43
C THR A 44 -6.45 -1.02 -26.39
N GLU A 45 -5.99 0.12 -25.91
CA GLU A 45 -4.55 0.41 -25.76
C GLU A 45 -3.97 -0.41 -24.61
N THR A 46 -2.84 -1.07 -24.86
CA THR A 46 -2.13 -1.86 -23.85
C THR A 46 -1.00 -1.07 -23.24
N ILE A 47 -1.04 -0.85 -21.93
CA ILE A 47 -0.05 -0.13 -21.16
C ILE A 47 0.74 -1.12 -20.31
N LYS A 48 2.06 -1.19 -20.55
CA LYS A 48 2.96 -2.04 -19.75
C LYS A 48 3.28 -1.37 -18.42
N ALA A 49 3.32 -2.17 -17.34
CA ALA A 49 3.70 -1.73 -16.01
C ALA A 49 4.57 -2.77 -15.31
N VAL A 50 5.79 -2.39 -14.98
CA VAL A 50 6.70 -3.21 -14.17
C VAL A 50 6.46 -2.89 -12.69
N VAL A 51 5.96 -3.88 -11.94
CA VAL A 51 5.74 -3.77 -10.49
C VAL A 51 6.90 -4.39 -9.75
N ILE A 52 7.49 -3.65 -8.81
CA ILE A 52 8.61 -4.16 -8.01
C ILE A 52 8.33 -4.11 -6.51
N ASP A 53 8.71 -5.19 -5.81
CA ASP A 53 8.87 -5.23 -4.36
C ASP A 53 10.02 -6.17 -4.00
N GLY A 54 10.82 -5.80 -3.00
CA GLY A 54 11.93 -6.64 -2.54
C GLY A 54 11.51 -7.82 -1.67
N TYR A 55 10.26 -7.85 -1.19
CA TYR A 55 9.71 -8.93 -0.38
C TYR A 55 9.08 -10.03 -1.24
N PRO A 56 9.04 -11.27 -0.72
CA PRO A 56 8.46 -12.39 -1.45
C PRO A 56 6.94 -12.28 -1.58
N ALA A 57 6.39 -12.92 -2.62
CA ALA A 57 4.94 -12.93 -2.92
C ALA A 57 4.05 -13.42 -1.75
N ARG A 58 4.60 -14.17 -0.77
CA ARG A 58 3.85 -14.60 0.42
C ARG A 58 3.63 -13.49 1.45
N ALA A 59 4.39 -12.40 1.40
CA ALA A 59 4.19 -11.24 2.28
C ALA A 59 2.80 -10.64 2.04
N LEU A 60 2.05 -10.33 3.12
CA LEU A 60 0.65 -9.93 3.04
C LEU A 60 0.41 -8.83 1.98
N TRP A 61 1.16 -7.76 2.03
CA TRP A 61 0.99 -6.62 1.10
C TRP A 61 1.33 -6.97 -0.34
N VAL A 62 2.36 -7.82 -0.58
CA VAL A 62 2.71 -8.26 -1.94
C VAL A 62 1.63 -9.19 -2.49
N LYS A 63 1.16 -10.13 -1.67
CA LYS A 63 0.08 -11.05 -2.03
C LYS A 63 -1.20 -10.28 -2.40
N GLU A 64 -1.59 -9.32 -1.58
CA GLU A 64 -2.81 -8.56 -1.83
C GLU A 64 -2.62 -7.52 -2.95
N PHE A 65 -1.38 -7.12 -3.28
CA PHE A 65 -1.14 -6.32 -4.48
C PHE A 65 -1.49 -7.13 -5.74
N THR A 66 -1.02 -8.37 -5.84
CA THR A 66 -1.38 -9.28 -6.94
C THR A 66 -2.87 -9.66 -6.93
N ASN A 67 -3.46 -9.92 -5.76
CA ASN A 67 -4.81 -10.49 -5.66
C ASN A 67 -5.93 -9.45 -5.57
N PHE A 68 -5.63 -8.19 -5.26
CA PHE A 68 -6.60 -7.11 -5.13
C PHE A 68 -6.24 -5.90 -5.97
N PHE A 69 -5.05 -5.28 -5.80
CA PHE A 69 -4.70 -4.03 -6.47
C PHE A 69 -4.73 -4.16 -7.99
N ILE A 70 -4.03 -5.15 -8.53
CA ILE A 70 -3.98 -5.43 -9.98
C ILE A 70 -5.38 -5.72 -10.53
N PRO A 71 -6.14 -6.70 -10.00
CA PRO A 71 -7.46 -7.02 -10.52
C PRO A 71 -8.48 -5.88 -10.43
N GLU A 72 -8.42 -5.05 -9.38
CA GLU A 72 -9.34 -3.90 -9.25
C GLU A 72 -9.04 -2.79 -10.26
N ILE A 73 -7.77 -2.60 -10.64
CA ILE A 73 -7.42 -1.68 -11.74
C ILE A 73 -7.92 -2.22 -13.07
N ASP A 74 -7.64 -3.49 -13.37
CA ASP A 74 -8.07 -4.13 -14.61
C ASP A 74 -9.61 -4.09 -14.76
N LYS A 75 -10.32 -4.35 -13.68
CA LYS A 75 -11.79 -4.26 -13.63
C LYS A 75 -12.30 -2.85 -13.92
N ARG A 76 -11.64 -1.80 -13.36
CA ARG A 76 -12.04 -0.41 -13.61
C ARG A 76 -11.80 0.00 -15.06
N LEU A 77 -10.65 -0.34 -15.61
CA LEU A 77 -10.30 -0.04 -17.00
C LEU A 77 -11.16 -0.82 -18.00
N ALA A 78 -11.57 -2.04 -17.66
CA ALA A 78 -12.49 -2.83 -18.48
C ALA A 78 -13.89 -2.19 -18.63
N MET A 79 -14.29 -1.28 -17.71
CA MET A 79 -15.59 -0.59 -17.80
C MET A 79 -15.68 0.36 -19.00
N SER A 80 -14.59 1.02 -19.38
CA SER A 80 -14.51 1.85 -20.58
C SER A 80 -14.04 1.06 -21.80
N GLY A 81 -13.17 0.06 -21.58
CA GLY A 81 -12.50 -0.71 -22.64
C GLY A 81 -11.42 0.06 -23.39
N ASN A 82 -11.11 1.31 -23.02
CA ASN A 82 -10.11 2.13 -23.68
C ASN A 82 -8.69 1.63 -23.44
N TYR A 83 -8.41 1.16 -22.23
CA TYR A 83 -7.09 0.77 -21.78
C TYR A 83 -7.10 -0.59 -21.08
N LYS A 84 -5.99 -1.31 -21.18
CA LYS A 84 -5.69 -2.49 -20.37
C LYS A 84 -4.25 -2.45 -19.92
N MET A 85 -3.96 -3.00 -18.74
CA MET A 85 -2.60 -3.11 -18.25
C MET A 85 -1.97 -4.45 -18.67
N ASP A 86 -0.67 -4.42 -18.96
CA ASP A 86 0.20 -5.59 -19.11
C ASP A 86 1.18 -5.57 -17.92
N TRP A 87 0.83 -6.32 -16.88
CA TRP A 87 1.54 -6.32 -15.61
C TRP A 87 2.75 -7.25 -15.63
N GLN A 88 3.91 -6.73 -15.27
CA GLN A 88 5.15 -7.49 -15.08
C GLN A 88 5.53 -7.44 -13.59
N GLU A 89 5.16 -8.49 -12.85
CA GLU A 89 5.37 -8.57 -11.42
C GLU A 89 6.76 -9.12 -11.08
N SER A 90 7.56 -8.34 -10.34
CA SER A 90 8.93 -8.67 -9.97
C SER A 90 9.12 -8.53 -8.46
N TYR A 91 8.95 -9.64 -7.74
CA TYR A 91 8.98 -9.72 -6.28
C TYR A 91 10.17 -10.54 -5.77
N GLY A 92 10.33 -10.57 -4.44
CA GLY A 92 11.33 -11.42 -3.79
C GLY A 92 12.77 -10.96 -3.98
N GLY A 93 12.97 -9.72 -4.40
CA GLY A 93 14.31 -9.18 -4.60
C GLY A 93 14.96 -9.60 -5.92
N THR A 94 14.16 -9.95 -6.93
CA THR A 94 14.63 -10.29 -8.29
C THR A 94 15.26 -9.08 -8.99
N ILE A 95 14.66 -7.90 -8.85
CA ILE A 95 15.21 -6.65 -9.39
C ILE A 95 15.91 -5.86 -8.26
N VAL A 96 15.22 -5.64 -7.12
CA VAL A 96 15.76 -4.87 -6.00
C VAL A 96 15.42 -5.55 -4.67
N LYS A 97 16.32 -5.45 -3.69
CA LYS A 97 16.06 -5.89 -2.31
C LYS A 97 15.11 -4.91 -1.60
N PRO A 98 14.50 -5.25 -0.44
CA PRO A 98 13.52 -4.39 0.25
C PRO A 98 13.96 -2.95 0.45
N LYS A 99 15.23 -2.72 0.82
CA LYS A 99 15.80 -1.38 0.97
C LYS A 99 16.05 -0.65 -0.36
N GLY A 100 16.05 -1.36 -1.49
CA GLY A 100 16.36 -0.83 -2.81
C GLY A 100 15.14 -0.34 -3.59
N VAL A 101 13.90 -0.59 -3.12
CA VAL A 101 12.69 -0.27 -3.88
C VAL A 101 12.57 1.23 -4.17
N LEU A 102 12.83 2.10 -3.20
CA LEU A 102 12.79 3.55 -3.39
C LEU A 102 13.74 4.00 -4.53
N GLU A 103 14.96 3.49 -4.53
CA GLU A 103 15.92 3.83 -5.57
C GLU A 103 15.59 3.15 -6.90
N GLY A 104 15.08 1.92 -6.87
CA GLY A 104 14.66 1.19 -8.07
C GLY A 104 13.55 1.91 -8.84
N ILE A 105 12.52 2.40 -8.16
CA ILE A 105 11.46 3.22 -8.77
C ILE A 105 12.05 4.54 -9.29
N LYS A 106 12.89 5.21 -8.50
CA LYS A 106 13.55 6.45 -8.89
C LYS A 106 14.32 6.33 -10.23
N LEU A 107 15.03 5.23 -10.41
CA LEU A 107 15.86 4.93 -11.57
C LEU A 107 15.07 4.29 -12.73
N GLY A 108 13.77 4.01 -12.56
CA GLY A 108 12.95 3.37 -13.59
C GLY A 108 13.21 1.87 -13.78
N LEU A 109 13.77 1.20 -12.76
CA LEU A 109 13.87 -0.28 -12.76
C LEU A 109 12.51 -0.95 -12.53
N GLY A 110 11.54 -0.20 -12.03
CA GLY A 110 10.13 -0.53 -11.94
C GLY A 110 9.31 0.73 -12.10
N ASP A 111 8.11 0.59 -12.65
CA ASP A 111 7.18 1.69 -12.86
C ASP A 111 6.35 1.96 -11.61
N ILE A 112 5.94 0.91 -10.90
CA ILE A 112 5.13 0.96 -9.68
C ILE A 112 5.81 0.11 -8.61
N GLY A 113 5.78 0.55 -7.35
CA GLY A 113 6.37 -0.22 -6.26
C GLY A 113 5.78 0.10 -4.90
N ILE A 114 6.04 -0.83 -3.96
CA ILE A 114 5.66 -0.67 -2.56
C ILE A 114 6.93 -0.35 -1.76
N VAL A 115 7.19 0.94 -1.59
CA VAL A 115 8.38 1.43 -0.87
C VAL A 115 8.25 1.15 0.63
N THR A 116 9.21 0.43 1.21
CA THR A 116 9.29 0.24 2.66
C THR A 116 9.89 1.47 3.31
N THR A 117 9.03 2.41 3.74
CA THR A 117 9.40 3.75 4.19
C THR A 117 10.24 3.76 5.47
N ILE A 118 10.05 2.78 6.35
CA ILE A 118 10.81 2.65 7.62
C ILE A 118 12.33 2.56 7.40
N PHE A 119 12.80 2.20 6.21
CA PHE A 119 14.24 2.17 5.88
C PHE A 119 14.79 3.51 5.39
N HIS A 120 13.94 4.53 5.17
CA HIS A 120 14.30 5.75 4.47
C HIS A 120 14.07 7.02 5.29
N SER A 121 14.25 6.96 6.62
CA SER A 121 14.01 8.07 7.54
C SER A 121 14.79 9.38 7.25
N SER A 122 15.87 9.31 6.46
CA SER A 122 16.60 10.49 6.00
C SER A 122 16.02 11.12 4.72
N LYS A 123 15.42 10.32 3.84
CA LYS A 123 14.84 10.76 2.56
C LYS A 123 13.33 11.03 2.67
N LEU A 124 12.66 10.32 3.55
CA LEU A 124 11.22 10.32 3.79
C LEU A 124 10.92 10.49 5.30
N PRO A 125 11.41 11.56 5.96
CA PRO A 125 11.30 11.68 7.41
C PRO A 125 9.87 11.81 7.90
N SER A 126 8.97 12.45 7.14
CA SER A 126 7.57 12.61 7.52
C SER A 126 6.79 11.28 7.56
N GLN A 127 7.25 10.27 6.79
CA GLN A 127 6.63 8.93 6.77
C GLN A 127 6.77 8.17 8.09
N ALA A 128 7.61 8.63 9.01
CA ALA A 128 7.82 7.99 10.31
C ALA A 128 6.79 8.39 11.38
N ILE A 129 5.75 9.16 11.07
CA ILE A 129 4.81 9.74 12.03
C ILE A 129 4.18 8.69 12.97
N ALA A 130 3.66 7.58 12.47
CA ALA A 130 3.10 6.53 13.32
C ALA A 130 4.19 5.77 14.11
N ALA A 131 5.40 5.63 13.55
CA ALA A 131 6.53 5.03 14.26
C ALA A 131 7.10 5.95 15.35
N ALA A 132 6.93 7.26 15.22
CA ALA A 132 7.33 8.23 16.22
C ALA A 132 6.35 8.32 17.41
N THR A 133 5.16 7.73 17.29
CA THR A 133 4.07 7.78 18.28
C THR A 133 3.64 6.38 18.71
N PRO A 134 4.53 5.56 19.33
CA PRO A 134 4.14 4.24 19.81
C PRO A 134 3.10 4.33 20.94
N PHE A 135 2.39 3.22 21.18
CA PHE A 135 1.37 3.08 22.21
C PHE A 135 0.14 4.01 22.07
N VAL A 136 -0.14 4.48 20.84
CA VAL A 136 -1.30 5.36 20.57
C VAL A 136 -2.48 4.57 20.03
N ALA A 137 -2.31 3.81 18.97
CA ALA A 137 -3.38 3.05 18.34
C ALA A 137 -2.89 1.66 17.89
N ASP A 138 -3.72 0.66 18.10
CA ASP A 138 -3.48 -0.74 17.73
C ASP A 138 -4.40 -1.21 16.58
N ASP A 139 -5.26 -0.35 16.05
CA ASP A 139 -6.07 -0.63 14.85
C ASP A 139 -5.36 -0.11 13.59
N ALA A 140 -4.94 -1.04 12.74
CA ALA A 140 -4.27 -0.74 11.48
C ALA A 140 -5.12 0.12 10.53
N ARG A 141 -6.45 -0.01 10.56
CA ARG A 141 -7.38 0.75 9.70
C ARG A 141 -7.41 2.22 10.10
N ALA A 142 -7.48 2.49 11.39
CA ALA A 142 -7.49 3.86 11.92
C ALA A 142 -6.16 4.57 11.63
N VAL A 143 -5.03 3.90 11.87
CA VAL A 143 -3.69 4.43 11.59
C VAL A 143 -3.50 4.68 10.09
N ALA A 144 -3.89 3.73 9.23
CA ALA A 144 -3.78 3.87 7.78
C ALA A 144 -4.55 5.09 7.27
N LYS A 145 -5.80 5.26 7.73
CA LYS A 145 -6.64 6.40 7.37
C LYS A 145 -6.04 7.71 7.88
N ALA A 146 -5.64 7.77 9.15
CA ALA A 146 -5.06 8.97 9.74
C ALA A 146 -3.79 9.42 9.01
N VAL A 147 -2.88 8.51 8.67
CA VAL A 147 -1.64 8.84 7.94
C VAL A 147 -1.92 9.38 6.53
N ASP A 148 -2.86 8.80 5.78
CA ASP A 148 -3.22 9.34 4.46
C ASP A 148 -3.97 10.68 4.54
N GLU A 149 -4.75 10.91 5.60
CA GLU A 149 -5.35 12.22 5.85
C GLU A 149 -4.28 13.27 6.16
N ILE A 150 -3.25 12.93 6.95
CA ILE A 150 -2.08 13.80 7.16
C ILE A 150 -1.35 14.07 5.85
N ALA A 151 -1.15 13.06 5.00
CA ALA A 151 -0.51 13.25 3.71
C ALA A 151 -1.30 14.17 2.75
N LYS A 152 -2.62 14.27 2.90
CA LYS A 152 -3.46 15.23 2.16
C LYS A 152 -3.43 16.62 2.76
N GLU A 153 -3.44 16.71 4.09
CA GLU A 153 -3.43 17.98 4.83
C GLU A 153 -2.06 18.66 4.75
N PHE A 154 -0.98 17.89 4.72
CA PHE A 154 0.40 18.37 4.67
C PHE A 154 1.12 17.89 3.40
N PRO A 155 1.08 18.66 2.29
CA PRO A 155 1.67 18.26 1.00
C PRO A 155 3.17 17.93 1.05
N THR A 156 3.88 18.44 2.06
CA THR A 156 5.30 18.13 2.29
C THR A 156 5.56 16.61 2.36
N MET A 157 4.59 15.84 2.87
CA MET A 157 4.68 14.38 2.99
C MET A 157 4.70 13.68 1.61
N GLN A 158 4.00 14.26 0.63
CA GLN A 158 4.02 13.79 -0.76
C GLN A 158 5.25 14.31 -1.51
N ALA A 159 5.64 15.57 -1.25
CA ALA A 159 6.79 16.21 -1.87
C ALA A 159 8.12 15.49 -1.57
N GLU A 160 8.22 14.75 -0.47
CA GLU A 160 9.37 13.90 -0.19
C GLU A 160 9.56 12.83 -1.28
N PHE A 161 8.47 12.24 -1.80
CA PHE A 161 8.53 11.27 -2.90
C PHE A 161 8.82 11.94 -4.25
N GLU A 162 8.32 13.15 -4.47
CA GLU A 162 8.63 13.92 -5.68
C GLU A 162 10.13 14.19 -5.80
N LYS A 163 10.82 14.49 -4.68
CA LYS A 163 12.28 14.62 -4.61
C LYS A 163 13.01 13.31 -4.95
N GLN A 164 12.32 12.18 -4.88
CA GLN A 164 12.82 10.86 -5.28
C GLN A 164 12.33 10.45 -6.68
N ASN A 165 11.86 11.40 -7.52
CA ASN A 165 11.32 11.12 -8.85
C ASN A 165 10.14 10.14 -8.82
N GLN A 166 9.27 10.26 -7.81
CA GLN A 166 8.11 9.38 -7.63
C GLN A 166 6.85 10.18 -7.34
N VAL A 167 5.72 9.63 -7.78
CA VAL A 167 4.38 10.09 -7.42
C VAL A 167 3.83 9.20 -6.33
N TYR A 168 3.39 9.83 -5.25
CA TYR A 168 2.72 9.20 -4.13
C TYR A 168 1.28 8.81 -4.51
N LEU A 169 0.86 7.59 -4.19
CA LEU A 169 -0.53 7.15 -4.36
C LEU A 169 -1.24 6.96 -3.03
N ALA A 170 -0.67 6.17 -2.12
CA ALA A 170 -1.20 5.93 -0.79
C ALA A 170 -0.10 5.42 0.15
N THR A 171 -0.09 5.91 1.40
CA THR A 171 0.91 5.47 2.40
C THR A 171 0.44 4.29 3.24
N GLY A 172 -0.69 3.75 2.96
CA GLY A 172 -1.48 2.98 3.88
C GLY A 172 -1.21 1.50 3.99
N VAL A 173 0.00 1.02 3.85
CA VAL A 173 0.21 -0.36 4.27
C VAL A 173 0.60 -0.39 5.74
N VAL A 174 -0.41 -0.33 6.60
CA VAL A 174 -0.33 -0.56 8.03
C VAL A 174 -0.68 -2.02 8.30
N LEU A 175 0.20 -2.69 9.01
CA LEU A 175 0.15 -4.15 9.21
C LEU A 175 0.04 -4.41 10.71
N ASP A 176 -1.06 -4.51 11.33
CA ASP A 176 -1.25 -4.91 12.72
C ASP A 176 -0.25 -4.25 13.73
N THR A 177 -0.41 -4.49 15.01
CA THR A 177 0.41 -3.90 16.07
C THR A 177 1.67 -4.71 16.35
N TYR A 178 2.79 -4.02 16.62
CA TYR A 178 4.05 -4.65 16.97
C TYR A 178 4.01 -5.31 18.34
N GLN A 179 4.65 -6.50 18.42
CA GLN A 179 4.82 -7.30 19.63
C GLN A 179 6.30 -7.70 19.77
N LEU A 180 6.68 -8.20 20.95
CA LEU A 180 8.01 -8.76 21.17
C LEU A 180 7.96 -10.29 21.11
N PHE A 181 8.76 -10.88 20.22
CA PHE A 181 8.92 -12.32 20.08
C PHE A 181 10.28 -12.73 20.63
N SER A 182 10.32 -13.77 21.44
CA SER A 182 11.51 -14.19 22.18
C SER A 182 11.83 -15.66 21.97
N ARG A 183 13.13 -15.97 21.91
CA ARG A 183 13.61 -17.36 21.94
C ARG A 183 13.55 -18.00 23.33
N ASN A 184 13.56 -17.16 24.38
CA ASN A 184 13.49 -17.56 25.77
C ASN A 184 12.13 -17.19 26.38
N PRO A 185 11.69 -17.83 27.47
CA PRO A 185 10.51 -17.39 28.20
C PRO A 185 10.57 -15.89 28.51
N VAL A 186 9.46 -15.18 28.24
CA VAL A 186 9.33 -13.75 28.53
C VAL A 186 7.95 -13.50 29.12
N ASN A 187 7.88 -12.89 30.30
CA ASN A 187 6.66 -12.56 31.01
C ASN A 187 6.52 -11.05 31.24
N ALA A 188 7.63 -10.34 31.31
CA ALA A 188 7.70 -8.91 31.62
C ALA A 188 8.90 -8.24 30.94
N LEU A 189 8.98 -6.91 30.98
CA LEU A 189 10.09 -6.15 30.41
C LEU A 189 11.44 -6.47 31.03
N VAL A 190 11.47 -6.83 32.32
CA VAL A 190 12.68 -7.23 33.02
C VAL A 190 13.38 -8.42 32.34
N ASP A 191 12.62 -9.30 31.67
CA ASP A 191 13.15 -10.46 30.94
C ASP A 191 13.86 -10.04 29.63
N ILE A 192 13.71 -8.78 29.23
CA ILE A 192 14.31 -8.20 28.01
C ILE A 192 15.50 -7.29 28.36
N GLU A 193 15.66 -6.91 29.63
CA GLU A 193 16.77 -6.07 30.06
C GLU A 193 18.13 -6.71 29.70
N GLY A 194 19.05 -5.88 29.21
CA GLY A 194 20.39 -6.31 28.81
C GLY A 194 20.45 -7.18 27.53
N SER A 195 19.33 -7.50 26.89
CA SER A 195 19.26 -8.38 25.74
C SER A 195 19.38 -7.64 24.40
N LYS A 196 19.55 -8.42 23.32
CA LYS A 196 19.55 -7.91 21.95
C LYS A 196 18.21 -8.17 21.26
N VAL A 197 17.65 -7.12 20.65
CA VAL A 197 16.37 -7.16 19.98
C VAL A 197 16.49 -6.77 18.51
N ALA A 198 16.08 -7.65 17.59
CA ALA A 198 15.99 -7.32 16.17
C ALA A 198 14.82 -6.36 15.90
N GLY A 199 15.09 -5.34 15.11
CA GLY A 199 14.09 -4.36 14.70
C GLY A 199 14.50 -3.59 13.45
N ALA A 200 13.63 -2.71 12.96
CA ALA A 200 13.86 -1.93 11.76
C ALA A 200 13.52 -0.46 11.96
N GLY A 201 14.37 0.42 11.43
CA GLY A 201 14.10 1.86 11.42
C GLY A 201 13.92 2.46 12.82
N MET A 202 12.88 3.28 12.97
CA MET A 202 12.61 4.03 14.20
C MET A 202 12.11 3.14 15.35
N ASN A 203 11.53 1.97 15.08
CA ASN A 203 11.03 1.13 16.16
C ASN A 203 12.14 0.60 17.11
N LEU A 204 13.40 0.63 16.68
CA LEU A 204 14.52 0.34 17.58
C LEU A 204 14.65 1.35 18.74
N ARG A 205 14.12 2.55 18.57
CA ARG A 205 14.10 3.57 19.63
C ARG A 205 13.15 3.24 20.79
N TYR A 206 12.19 2.32 20.56
CA TYR A 206 11.30 1.86 21.64
C TYR A 206 12.09 1.14 22.76
N LEU A 207 13.24 0.57 22.39
CA LEU A 207 14.14 -0.11 23.35
C LEU A 207 14.84 0.86 24.30
N GLU A 208 14.89 2.16 23.99
CA GLU A 208 15.48 3.18 24.88
C GLU A 208 14.71 3.28 26.23
N GLY A 209 13.46 2.79 26.29
CA GLY A 209 12.71 2.62 27.53
C GLY A 209 13.00 1.33 28.30
N ILE A 210 13.89 0.44 27.81
CA ILE A 210 14.20 -0.85 28.45
C ILE A 210 15.70 -0.86 28.83
N LYS A 211 15.95 -1.04 30.11
CA LYS A 211 17.31 -0.96 30.67
C LYS A 211 18.28 -1.94 30.01
N GLY A 212 19.35 -1.42 29.42
CA GLY A 212 20.41 -2.21 28.80
C GLY A 212 20.03 -2.98 27.54
N ALA A 213 18.77 -2.90 27.04
CA ALA A 213 18.36 -3.53 25.79
C ALA A 213 19.07 -2.86 24.61
N ALA A 214 19.57 -3.67 23.68
CA ALA A 214 20.29 -3.19 22.49
C ALA A 214 19.57 -3.58 21.20
N GLY A 215 19.28 -2.56 20.36
CA GLY A 215 18.67 -2.78 19.05
C GLY A 215 19.66 -3.28 18.02
N VAL A 216 19.34 -4.38 17.33
CA VAL A 216 20.09 -4.88 16.18
C VAL A 216 19.27 -4.68 14.93
N ARG A 217 19.78 -3.86 14.01
CA ARG A 217 19.08 -3.50 12.78
C ARG A 217 19.04 -4.67 11.80
N GLY A 218 17.83 -5.08 11.41
CA GLY A 218 17.58 -6.10 10.41
C GLY A 218 16.38 -5.77 9.53
N GLY A 219 16.15 -6.58 8.51
CA GLY A 219 14.91 -6.63 7.76
C GLY A 219 14.07 -7.82 8.20
N LEU A 220 12.77 -7.79 7.91
CA LEU A 220 11.84 -8.87 8.28
C LEU A 220 12.29 -10.25 7.76
N THR A 221 12.93 -10.29 6.59
CA THR A 221 13.48 -11.52 5.98
C THR A 221 14.70 -12.08 6.74
N ASP A 222 15.32 -11.26 7.58
CA ASP A 222 16.54 -11.63 8.30
C ASP A 222 16.24 -12.15 9.71
N PHE A 223 15.09 -11.77 10.30
CA PHE A 223 14.75 -11.98 11.70
C PHE A 223 14.79 -13.44 12.12
N TYR A 224 14.28 -14.35 11.27
CA TYR A 224 14.34 -15.79 11.54
C TYR A 224 15.80 -16.23 11.82
N ASN A 225 16.71 -15.94 10.90
CA ASN A 225 18.12 -16.32 11.02
C ASN A 225 18.82 -15.60 12.17
N MET A 226 18.49 -14.31 12.41
CA MET A 226 19.07 -13.55 13.51
C MET A 226 18.75 -14.17 14.87
N VAL A 227 17.51 -14.62 15.08
CA VAL A 227 17.11 -15.31 16.31
C VAL A 227 17.68 -16.74 16.35
N GLN A 228 17.59 -17.49 15.26
CA GLN A 228 18.07 -18.86 15.18
C GLN A 228 19.56 -18.97 15.53
N THR A 229 20.36 -18.07 15.01
CA THR A 229 21.83 -18.08 15.26
C THR A 229 22.23 -17.49 16.62
N GLY A 230 21.27 -16.90 17.36
CA GLY A 230 21.55 -16.21 18.62
C GLY A 230 22.25 -14.86 18.46
N LEU A 231 22.22 -14.28 17.26
CA LEU A 231 22.66 -12.90 17.04
C LEU A 231 21.82 -11.91 17.88
N VAL A 232 20.52 -12.23 18.02
CA VAL A 232 19.57 -11.55 18.89
C VAL A 232 18.78 -12.56 19.71
N ASP A 233 18.23 -12.12 20.85
CA ASP A 233 17.38 -12.91 21.72
C ASP A 233 15.90 -12.72 21.40
N HIS A 234 15.56 -11.55 20.88
CA HIS A 234 14.19 -11.13 20.60
C HIS A 234 14.08 -10.49 19.22
N ALA A 235 12.83 -10.44 18.70
CA ALA A 235 12.50 -9.72 17.48
C ALA A 235 11.21 -8.92 17.68
N MET A 236 11.17 -7.70 17.15
CA MET A 236 10.02 -6.81 17.21
C MET A 236 9.29 -6.82 15.86
N LEU A 237 8.13 -7.45 15.80
CA LEU A 237 7.28 -7.57 14.61
C LEU A 237 5.82 -7.81 15.02
N TRP A 238 4.93 -8.04 14.07
CA TRP A 238 3.51 -8.28 14.28
C TRP A 238 3.13 -9.74 14.03
N PRO A 239 2.01 -10.25 14.60
CA PRO A 239 1.66 -11.68 14.58
C PRO A 239 1.50 -12.29 13.19
N GLU A 240 0.94 -11.55 12.21
CA GLU A 240 0.80 -12.05 10.83
C GLU A 240 2.17 -12.29 10.18
N ALA A 241 3.12 -11.37 10.38
CA ALA A 241 4.48 -11.56 9.90
C ALA A 241 5.18 -12.72 10.63
N ALA A 242 4.97 -12.87 11.93
CA ALA A 242 5.54 -13.98 12.67
C ALA A 242 5.08 -15.33 12.10
N LYS A 243 3.81 -15.46 11.71
CA LYS A 243 3.29 -16.62 11.00
C LYS A 243 3.93 -16.77 9.61
N THR A 244 3.90 -15.72 8.79
CA THR A 244 4.38 -15.73 7.40
C THR A 244 5.87 -16.07 7.30
N PHE A 245 6.68 -15.60 8.25
CA PHE A 245 8.13 -15.82 8.30
C PHE A 245 8.54 -16.90 9.31
N LYS A 246 7.57 -17.68 9.82
CA LYS A 246 7.80 -18.84 10.69
C LYS A 246 8.56 -18.55 11.99
N ILE A 247 8.36 -17.38 12.55
CA ILE A 247 9.10 -16.91 13.73
C ILE A 247 8.86 -17.81 14.95
N ALA A 248 7.68 -18.44 15.09
CA ALA A 248 7.41 -19.37 16.19
C ALA A 248 8.40 -20.53 16.30
N GLU A 249 9.03 -20.96 15.18
CA GLU A 249 10.02 -22.05 15.17
C GLU A 249 11.32 -21.66 15.93
N VAL A 250 11.65 -20.37 16.01
CA VAL A 250 12.91 -19.87 16.59
C VAL A 250 12.70 -18.92 17.77
N ALA A 251 11.49 -18.35 17.89
CA ALA A 251 11.07 -17.47 18.98
C ALA A 251 9.66 -17.89 19.43
N PRO A 252 9.55 -18.95 20.25
CA PRO A 252 8.27 -19.53 20.64
C PRO A 252 7.54 -18.77 21.77
N TYR A 253 8.08 -17.65 22.24
CA TYR A 253 7.46 -16.83 23.28
C TYR A 253 7.12 -15.45 22.71
N MET A 254 5.90 -14.97 22.92
CA MET A 254 5.46 -13.63 22.53
C MET A 254 4.96 -12.87 23.74
N LEU A 255 5.58 -11.74 24.04
CA LEU A 255 5.05 -10.74 24.95
C LEU A 255 4.15 -9.79 24.16
N ARG A 256 2.84 -9.84 24.44
CA ARG A 256 1.83 -9.00 23.76
C ARG A 256 1.80 -7.62 24.41
N ALA A 257 2.67 -6.75 23.92
CA ALA A 257 2.86 -5.40 24.41
C ALA A 257 1.95 -4.36 23.73
N ASN A 258 1.38 -4.69 22.56
CA ASN A 258 0.56 -3.78 21.76
C ASN A 258 1.23 -2.41 21.60
N ILE A 259 2.46 -2.41 21.04
CA ILE A 259 3.27 -1.20 20.91
C ILE A 259 2.63 -0.19 19.96
N GLY A 260 1.78 -0.65 19.05
CA GLY A 260 1.03 0.17 18.13
C GLY A 260 1.17 -0.27 16.68
N ALA A 261 0.21 0.10 15.88
CA ALA A 261 0.21 -0.10 14.45
C ALA A 261 1.05 1.00 13.78
N VAL A 262 1.85 0.64 12.78
CA VAL A 262 2.80 1.55 12.14
C VAL A 262 2.65 1.50 10.63
N ASN A 263 2.50 2.66 9.99
CA ASN A 263 2.65 2.75 8.55
C ASN A 263 4.11 2.49 8.17
N SER A 264 4.34 1.49 7.36
CA SER A 264 5.70 1.08 7.01
C SER A 264 5.96 1.05 5.51
N LYS A 265 4.92 1.26 4.71
CA LYS A 265 5.00 1.15 3.26
C LYS A 265 4.11 2.17 2.56
N THR A 266 4.56 2.58 1.36
CA THR A 266 3.84 3.52 0.50
C THR A 266 3.83 2.99 -0.93
N ILE A 267 2.69 3.06 -1.60
CA ILE A 267 2.58 2.76 -3.03
C ILE A 267 3.00 4.00 -3.79
N THR A 268 3.97 3.85 -4.67
CA THR A 268 4.50 4.92 -5.51
C THR A 268 4.64 4.52 -6.95
N VAL A 269 4.66 5.51 -7.82
CA VAL A 269 4.85 5.37 -9.27
C VAL A 269 6.05 6.21 -9.69
N ASN A 270 6.89 5.70 -10.59
CA ASN A 270 7.94 6.50 -11.22
C ASN A 270 7.32 7.74 -11.90
N LYS A 271 7.86 8.94 -11.64
CA LYS A 271 7.28 10.19 -12.15
C LYS A 271 7.22 10.24 -13.66
N GLY A 272 8.29 9.85 -14.36
CA GLY A 272 8.29 9.85 -15.83
C GLY A 272 7.33 8.82 -16.43
N TYR A 273 7.12 7.67 -15.77
CA TYR A 273 6.07 6.73 -16.17
C TYR A 273 4.67 7.33 -15.96
N TRP A 274 4.42 7.92 -14.78
CA TRP A 274 3.17 8.58 -14.44
C TRP A 274 2.77 9.67 -15.43
N GLU A 275 3.72 10.51 -15.85
CA GLU A 275 3.47 11.61 -16.78
C GLU A 275 2.95 11.13 -18.15
N ARG A 276 3.35 9.93 -18.58
CA ARG A 276 2.90 9.32 -19.84
C ARG A 276 1.56 8.58 -19.74
N LEU A 277 1.06 8.31 -18.54
CA LEU A 277 -0.20 7.59 -18.36
C LEU A 277 -1.40 8.46 -18.78
N PRO A 278 -2.43 7.88 -19.41
CA PRO A 278 -3.72 8.51 -19.60
C PRO A 278 -4.38 8.87 -18.27
N ASP A 279 -5.19 9.93 -18.25
CA ASP A 279 -5.86 10.39 -17.03
C ASP A 279 -6.79 9.35 -16.41
N GLU A 280 -7.44 8.55 -17.26
CA GLU A 280 -8.28 7.42 -16.82
C GLU A 280 -7.47 6.38 -16.01
N VAL A 281 -6.27 6.06 -16.48
CA VAL A 281 -5.37 5.11 -15.80
C VAL A 281 -4.83 5.72 -14.50
N LYS A 282 -4.44 6.99 -14.52
CA LYS A 282 -4.02 7.73 -13.31
C LYS A 282 -5.11 7.71 -12.24
N LYS A 283 -6.36 7.99 -12.64
CA LYS A 283 -7.51 7.97 -11.75
C LYS A 283 -7.74 6.58 -11.16
N ALA A 284 -7.71 5.53 -11.99
CA ALA A 284 -7.84 4.16 -11.53
C ALA A 284 -6.76 3.79 -10.50
N LEU A 285 -5.50 4.13 -10.78
CA LEU A 285 -4.37 3.88 -9.87
C LEU A 285 -4.55 4.59 -8.52
N GLN A 286 -4.96 5.87 -8.52
CA GLN A 286 -5.18 6.66 -7.29
C GLN A 286 -6.32 6.10 -6.44
N GLU A 287 -7.46 5.81 -7.06
CA GLU A 287 -8.64 5.29 -6.34
C GLU A 287 -8.39 3.88 -5.79
N VAL A 288 -7.76 3.01 -6.59
CA VAL A 288 -7.46 1.65 -6.15
C VAL A 288 -6.36 1.62 -5.09
N ALA A 289 -5.41 2.55 -5.11
CA ALA A 289 -4.40 2.64 -4.05
C ALA A 289 -5.01 2.91 -2.68
N LEU A 290 -6.03 3.79 -2.61
CA LEU A 290 -6.77 4.05 -1.37
C LEU A 290 -7.61 2.83 -0.95
N ALA A 291 -8.29 2.19 -1.91
CA ALA A 291 -9.05 0.97 -1.65
C ALA A 291 -8.15 -0.18 -1.18
N TYR A 292 -6.98 -0.33 -1.79
CA TYR A 292 -5.97 -1.33 -1.39
C TYR A 292 -5.45 -1.07 0.04
N ARG A 293 -5.21 0.19 0.40
CA ARG A 293 -4.85 0.57 1.77
C ARG A 293 -5.87 0.02 2.77
N ASP A 294 -7.15 0.32 2.55
CA ASP A 294 -8.22 -0.09 3.45
C ASP A 294 -8.39 -1.62 3.47
N HIS A 295 -8.28 -2.25 2.30
CA HIS A 295 -8.33 -3.70 2.14
C HIS A 295 -7.22 -4.41 2.94
N VAL A 296 -5.97 -3.98 2.80
CA VAL A 296 -4.84 -4.61 3.51
C VAL A 296 -4.95 -4.41 5.01
N ALA A 297 -5.30 -3.21 5.48
CA ALA A 297 -5.51 -2.92 6.88
C ALA A 297 -6.66 -3.77 7.47
N GLY A 298 -7.77 -3.91 6.72
CA GLY A 298 -8.88 -4.79 7.08
C GLY A 298 -8.43 -6.24 7.26
N ILE A 299 -7.75 -6.80 6.23
CA ILE A 299 -7.24 -8.18 6.29
C ILE A 299 -6.26 -8.36 7.46
N ALA A 300 -5.37 -7.40 7.73
CA ALA A 300 -4.43 -7.46 8.83
C ALA A 300 -5.17 -7.60 10.16
N MET A 301 -6.18 -6.79 10.41
CA MET A 301 -6.99 -6.84 11.62
C MET A 301 -7.83 -8.12 11.71
N ASP A 302 -8.49 -8.53 10.63
CA ASP A 302 -9.32 -9.75 10.60
C ASP A 302 -8.47 -11.01 10.85
N ARG A 303 -7.23 -11.03 10.35
CA ARG A 303 -6.29 -12.15 10.53
C ARG A 303 -5.49 -12.10 11.82
N ALA A 304 -5.49 -11.00 12.57
CA ALA A 304 -4.69 -10.84 13.78
C ALA A 304 -4.95 -11.97 14.81
N LYS A 305 -6.24 -12.28 15.07
CA LYS A 305 -6.61 -13.40 15.95
C LYS A 305 -6.14 -14.74 15.37
N ALA A 306 -6.45 -15.03 14.10
CA ALA A 306 -6.07 -16.29 13.46
C ALA A 306 -4.54 -16.48 13.38
N SER A 307 -3.78 -15.38 13.31
CA SER A 307 -2.32 -15.44 13.33
C SER A 307 -1.78 -15.78 14.72
N ARG A 308 -2.41 -15.25 15.79
CA ARG A 308 -2.08 -15.64 17.17
C ARG A 308 -2.46 -17.09 17.46
N ASP A 309 -3.66 -17.53 17.03
CA ASP A 309 -4.09 -18.93 17.18
C ASP A 309 -3.12 -19.88 16.45
N ALA A 310 -2.67 -19.51 15.26
CA ALA A 310 -1.67 -20.29 14.51
C ALA A 310 -0.29 -20.29 15.19
N TYR A 311 0.09 -19.20 15.86
CA TYR A 311 1.32 -19.13 16.64
C TYR A 311 1.25 -20.10 17.83
N ILE A 312 0.14 -20.14 18.56
CA ILE A 312 -0.09 -21.08 19.65
C ILE A 312 -0.08 -22.53 19.11
N ALA A 313 -0.79 -22.79 18.00
CA ALA A 313 -0.83 -24.11 17.39
C ALA A 313 0.56 -24.61 16.92
N ALA A 314 1.48 -23.71 16.62
CA ALA A 314 2.87 -24.01 16.30
C ALA A 314 3.77 -24.21 17.55
N GLY A 315 3.17 -24.28 18.76
CA GLY A 315 3.89 -24.46 20.02
C GLY A 315 4.30 -23.14 20.69
N GLY A 316 3.84 -22.00 20.19
CA GLY A 316 4.12 -20.69 20.77
C GLY A 316 3.33 -20.42 22.04
N THR A 317 3.92 -19.67 22.96
CA THR A 317 3.30 -19.15 24.19
C THR A 317 3.09 -17.65 24.06
N ILE A 318 1.91 -17.15 24.38
CA ILE A 318 1.59 -15.72 24.39
C ILE A 318 1.33 -15.29 25.83
N VAL A 319 2.03 -14.25 26.26
CA VAL A 319 1.83 -13.59 27.55
C VAL A 319 1.39 -12.15 27.30
N ASP A 320 0.31 -11.73 27.96
CA ASP A 320 -0.13 -10.33 27.88
C ASP A 320 0.70 -9.50 28.85
N MET A 321 1.24 -8.39 28.33
CA MET A 321 1.94 -7.42 29.17
C MET A 321 0.97 -6.75 30.13
N ASP A 322 1.39 -6.61 31.40
CA ASP A 322 0.65 -5.84 32.37
C ASP A 322 0.42 -4.39 31.91
N PRO A 323 -0.79 -3.83 31.99
CA PRO A 323 -1.08 -2.46 31.56
C PRO A 323 -0.23 -1.39 32.27
N ALA A 324 0.10 -1.58 33.56
CA ALA A 324 0.95 -0.64 34.29
C ALA A 324 2.38 -0.70 33.80
N GLU A 325 2.89 -1.89 33.48
CA GLU A 325 4.22 -2.08 32.89
C GLU A 325 4.29 -1.49 31.48
N ARG A 326 3.24 -1.67 30.66
CA ARG A 326 3.14 -1.04 29.34
C ARG A 326 3.18 0.49 29.44
N THR A 327 2.51 1.06 30.44
CA THR A 327 2.52 2.51 30.71
C THR A 327 3.92 2.96 31.19
N ALA A 328 4.54 2.19 32.07
CA ALA A 328 5.90 2.48 32.54
C ALA A 328 6.90 2.46 31.39
N TRP A 329 6.80 1.51 30.47
CA TRP A 329 7.64 1.46 29.26
C TRP A 329 7.44 2.70 28.37
N ALA A 330 6.19 3.04 28.05
CA ALA A 330 5.90 4.21 27.23
C ALA A 330 6.51 5.50 27.83
N ASN A 331 6.43 5.66 29.16
CA ASN A 331 6.92 6.84 29.88
C ASN A 331 8.45 6.84 30.07
N ALA A 332 9.10 5.66 30.08
CA ALA A 332 10.56 5.54 30.21
C ALA A 332 11.30 5.90 28.90
N MET A 333 10.62 5.89 27.77
CA MET A 333 11.24 6.32 26.51
C MET A 333 11.46 7.85 26.48
N PRO A 334 12.51 8.35 25.79
CA PRO A 334 12.60 9.76 25.45
C PRO A 334 11.40 10.18 24.60
N ASN A 335 11.10 11.47 24.53
CA ASN A 335 10.01 11.94 23.66
C ASN A 335 10.43 11.89 22.19
N ILE A 336 10.41 10.67 21.61
CA ILE A 336 10.81 10.42 20.23
C ILE A 336 9.90 11.12 19.21
N ALA A 337 8.67 11.44 19.59
CA ALA A 337 7.74 12.19 18.75
C ALA A 337 8.12 13.67 18.67
N ALA A 338 8.48 14.29 19.81
CA ALA A 338 8.98 15.66 19.84
C ALA A 338 10.28 15.81 19.06
N GLU A 339 11.21 14.86 19.22
CA GLU A 339 12.46 14.84 18.45
C GLU A 339 12.20 14.71 16.94
N TRP A 340 11.25 13.84 16.55
CA TRP A 340 10.84 13.69 15.16
C TRP A 340 10.22 14.98 14.61
N ALA A 341 9.29 15.59 15.35
CA ALA A 341 8.63 16.82 14.97
C ALA A 341 9.65 17.97 14.83
N LYS A 342 10.52 18.15 15.84
CA LYS A 342 11.57 19.17 15.81
C LYS A 342 12.52 18.99 14.62
N LYS A 343 12.90 17.77 14.28
CA LYS A 343 13.76 17.50 13.12
C LYS A 343 13.13 17.96 11.81
N LEU A 344 11.81 17.83 11.67
CA LEU A 344 11.06 18.32 10.52
C LEU A 344 10.96 19.85 10.54
N ASP A 345 10.65 20.43 11.71
CA ASP A 345 10.56 21.90 11.89
C ASP A 345 11.90 22.57 11.57
N ASP A 346 13.02 22.02 12.07
CA ASP A 346 14.38 22.51 11.77
C ASP A 346 14.73 22.41 10.26
N ALA A 347 14.08 21.49 9.53
CA ALA A 347 14.21 21.36 8.07
C ALA A 347 13.19 22.22 7.28
N GLY A 348 12.42 23.08 7.95
CA GLY A 348 11.40 23.93 7.34
C GLY A 348 10.13 23.18 6.92
N GLN A 349 9.89 21.99 7.49
CA GLN A 349 8.66 21.21 7.28
C GLN A 349 7.78 21.31 8.54
N PRO A 350 6.46 21.20 8.43
CA PRO A 350 5.54 21.41 9.55
C PRO A 350 5.45 20.20 10.49
N GLY A 351 6.55 19.82 11.15
CA GLY A 351 6.65 18.62 12.00
C GLY A 351 5.71 18.66 13.21
N THR A 352 5.77 19.72 14.00
CA THR A 352 4.87 19.93 15.15
C THR A 352 3.40 20.01 14.75
N PRO A 353 2.98 20.77 13.72
CA PRO A 353 1.60 20.74 13.24
C PRO A 353 1.15 19.34 12.77
N MET A 354 2.00 18.58 12.09
CA MET A 354 1.69 17.21 11.66
C MET A 354 1.48 16.27 12.85
N LEU A 355 2.35 16.34 13.87
CA LEU A 355 2.22 15.55 15.09
C LEU A 355 0.90 15.82 15.80
N ASN A 356 0.57 17.10 16.00
CA ASN A 356 -0.67 17.53 16.65
C ASN A 356 -1.91 17.05 15.89
N ALA A 357 -1.92 17.22 14.56
CA ALA A 357 -3.02 16.80 13.70
C ALA A 357 -3.20 15.27 13.72
N TYR A 358 -2.10 14.51 13.65
CA TYR A 358 -2.15 13.05 13.68
C TYR A 358 -2.72 12.53 15.02
N MET A 359 -2.22 13.05 16.16
CA MET A 359 -2.72 12.68 17.49
C MET A 359 -4.19 13.04 17.65
N ALA A 360 -4.62 14.20 17.15
CA ALA A 360 -6.03 14.61 17.18
C ALA A 360 -6.91 13.66 16.34
N LYS A 361 -6.46 13.25 15.14
CA LYS A 361 -7.21 12.30 14.30
C LYS A 361 -7.42 10.95 14.98
N LEU A 362 -6.41 10.43 15.66
CA LEU A 362 -6.53 9.17 16.38
C LEU A 362 -7.44 9.29 17.63
N ARG A 363 -7.36 10.39 18.38
CA ARG A 363 -8.32 10.65 19.49
C ARG A 363 -9.75 10.76 18.98
N ASN A 364 -9.98 11.46 17.88
CA ASN A 364 -11.30 11.58 17.26
C ASN A 364 -11.83 10.22 16.75
N ALA A 365 -10.93 9.29 16.45
CA ALA A 365 -11.26 7.90 16.12
C ALA A 365 -11.48 7.01 17.38
N GLY A 366 -11.39 7.56 18.58
CA GLY A 366 -11.67 6.89 19.85
C GLY A 366 -10.47 6.20 20.51
N PHE A 367 -9.23 6.53 20.06
CA PHE A 367 -8.02 5.96 20.67
C PHE A 367 -7.51 6.86 21.80
N GLU A 368 -7.34 6.29 22.98
CA GLU A 368 -6.71 6.94 24.11
C GLU A 368 -5.23 6.52 24.16
N PRO A 369 -4.29 7.44 23.90
CA PRO A 369 -2.87 7.12 23.92
C PRO A 369 -2.39 6.82 25.35
N VAL A 370 -1.55 5.81 25.50
CA VAL A 370 -0.89 5.50 26.78
C VAL A 370 -0.01 6.67 27.24
N ARG A 371 0.60 7.37 26.27
CA ARG A 371 1.40 8.59 26.48
C ARG A 371 0.96 9.66 25.47
N ASP A 372 0.72 10.87 25.95
CA ASP A 372 0.35 12.00 25.10
C ASP A 372 1.59 12.67 24.49
N TRP A 373 2.06 12.10 23.40
CA TRP A 373 3.28 12.56 22.70
C TRP A 373 3.20 14.02 22.23
N ALA A 374 1.99 14.53 21.91
CA ALA A 374 1.80 15.90 21.41
C ALA A 374 1.74 16.92 22.56
N ALA A 375 1.08 16.58 23.67
CA ALA A 375 0.97 17.49 24.82
C ALA A 375 2.34 17.78 25.45
N GLU A 376 3.20 16.78 25.52
CA GLU A 376 4.57 16.96 26.03
C GLU A 376 5.45 17.82 25.11
N ASN A 377 5.14 17.87 23.80
CA ASN A 377 5.86 18.71 22.86
C ASN A 377 5.47 20.21 23.01
N ALA A 378 4.25 20.49 23.46
CA ALA A 378 3.77 21.86 23.70
C ALA A 378 4.31 22.48 24.99
N ALA A 379 4.87 21.64 25.89
CA ALA A 379 5.39 22.07 27.18
C ALA A 379 6.90 22.38 27.18
N ASN A 380 7.60 22.08 26.09
CA ASN A 380 9.02 22.36 25.86
C ASN A 380 9.20 23.46 24.78
#